data_33af96a93654031eefb6f7098935cea6
#
_entry.id   33af96a93654031eefb6f7098935cea6
#
_cell.length_a   1.000
_cell.length_b   1.000
_cell.length_c   1.000
_cell.angle_alpha   90.00
_cell.angle_beta   90.00
_cell.angle_gamma   90.00
#
_symmetry.space_group_name_H-M   'P 1'
#
loop_
_entity.id
_entity.type
_entity.pdbx_description
1 polymer ?
#
loop_
_entity_poly.entity_id
_entity_poly.type
_entity_poly.pdbx_seq_one_letter_code
_entity_poly.pdbx_strand_id
1 'polypeptide(L)'
;MARIKALAIPPAWTDVWISPVADGHIQATGRDQRGRKQYRYHPQWAEERDGVKYSSLVAFAESLPELRRQIDADLRRHGLPLERXXXDINGSSLRFAFKGKSGKEWKLRLVDRRIARIVRGAQDLPGQKLFQYLDEDRSRRPIRSDDVNRYIRETAGADFSSKHFRTWGGTIHAASLFAQTERPESQAQQKRVMNGVIDKVAERLGNTRAICRRCYIHPQVFEAWSEGRLLSEMADANKRKRSIAGLDDEEALVLRWLKAQES
;
A
#
# COMPACT_ATOMS: atom_id res chain seq x y z
N MET A 1 -28.43 21.72 10.30
CA MET A 1 -28.06 20.96 11.54
C MET A 1 -27.90 19.48 11.28
N ALA A 2 -28.77 18.80 10.50
CA ALA A 2 -28.65 17.36 10.17
C ALA A 2 -27.29 17.01 9.55
N ARG A 3 -26.80 17.78 8.56
CA ARG A 3 -25.49 17.57 7.91
C ARG A 3 -24.35 17.57 8.94
N ILE A 4 -24.36 18.54 9.85
CA ILE A 4 -23.27 18.65 10.85
C ILE A 4 -23.26 17.43 11.79
N LYS A 5 -24.44 16.98 12.22
CA LYS A 5 -24.54 15.77 13.05
C LYS A 5 -24.01 14.52 12.30
N ALA A 6 -24.31 14.42 10.99
CA ALA A 6 -23.86 13.31 10.17
C ALA A 6 -22.33 13.24 10.00
N LEU A 7 -21.61 14.36 10.19
CA LEU A 7 -20.13 14.36 10.16
C LEU A 7 -19.51 13.52 11.29
N ALA A 8 -20.28 13.24 12.34
CA ALA A 8 -19.85 12.41 13.47
C ALA A 8 -18.46 12.83 13.99
N ILE A 9 -18.30 14.12 14.24
CA ILE A 9 -17.04 14.67 14.75
C ILE A 9 -16.83 14.15 16.18
N PRO A 10 -15.69 13.49 16.46
CA PRO A 10 -15.45 12.97 17.81
C PRO A 10 -15.39 14.10 18.84
N PRO A 11 -16.01 13.91 20.02
CA PRO A 11 -15.98 14.94 21.08
C PRO A 11 -14.56 15.34 21.51
N ALA A 12 -13.59 14.44 21.34
CA ALA A 12 -12.20 14.66 21.72
C ALA A 12 -11.42 15.55 20.72
N TRP A 13 -12.04 16.00 19.62
CA TRP A 13 -11.36 16.89 18.67
C TRP A 13 -11.38 18.33 19.19
N THR A 14 -10.28 19.03 19.01
CA THR A 14 -10.12 20.47 19.28
C THR A 14 -9.88 21.22 17.97
N ASP A 15 -9.92 22.52 17.97
CA ASP A 15 -9.72 23.39 16.78
C ASP A 15 -10.62 22.95 15.62
N VAL A 16 -11.89 22.66 15.91
CA VAL A 16 -12.79 22.12 14.90
C VAL A 16 -13.28 23.24 13.98
N TRP A 17 -13.03 23.06 12.68
CA TRP A 17 -13.60 23.87 11.61
C TRP A 17 -14.60 23.00 10.82
N ILE A 18 -15.76 23.57 10.48
CA ILE A 18 -16.79 22.89 9.68
C ILE A 18 -17.05 23.73 8.45
N SER A 19 -17.05 23.12 7.28
CA SER A 19 -17.30 23.78 6.01
C SER A 19 -18.70 24.46 6.02
N PRO A 20 -18.78 25.73 5.66
CA PRO A 20 -20.09 26.36 5.40
C PRO A 20 -20.75 25.79 4.14
N VAL A 21 -19.98 25.23 3.24
CA VAL A 21 -20.44 24.73 1.94
C VAL A 21 -20.81 23.25 2.04
N ALA A 22 -22.02 22.90 1.64
CA ALA A 22 -22.55 21.53 1.81
C ALA A 22 -21.85 20.51 0.91
N ASP A 23 -21.41 20.91 -0.26
CA ASP A 23 -20.81 20.06 -1.30
C ASP A 23 -19.26 20.19 -1.36
N GLY A 24 -18.67 20.97 -0.46
CA GLY A 24 -17.22 21.09 -0.41
C GLY A 24 -16.54 19.76 -0.09
N HIS A 25 -15.45 19.44 -0.79
CA HIS A 25 -14.76 18.15 -0.60
C HIS A 25 -14.25 17.91 0.82
N ILE A 26 -13.80 18.95 1.54
CA ILE A 26 -13.49 18.87 2.98
C ILE A 26 -14.70 19.43 3.72
N GLN A 27 -15.34 18.59 4.52
CA GLN A 27 -16.52 18.94 5.29
C GLN A 27 -16.19 19.40 6.72
N ALA A 28 -15.10 18.88 7.30
CA ALA A 28 -14.60 19.38 8.59
C ALA A 28 -13.13 19.04 8.76
N THR A 29 -12.44 19.84 9.58
CA THR A 29 -11.10 19.51 10.10
C THR A 29 -11.12 19.70 11.62
N GLY A 30 -10.13 19.09 12.29
CA GLY A 30 -9.94 19.26 13.73
C GLY A 30 -8.64 18.60 14.16
N ARG A 31 -8.31 18.73 15.44
CA ARG A 31 -7.14 18.05 16.02
C ARG A 31 -7.59 16.97 16.99
N ASP A 32 -6.97 15.80 16.89
CA ASP A 32 -7.23 14.70 17.83
C ASP A 32 -6.48 14.92 19.15
N GLN A 33 -6.66 14.03 20.11
CA GLN A 33 -6.02 14.09 21.44
C GLN A 33 -4.49 14.15 21.39
N ARG A 34 -3.88 13.74 20.26
CA ARG A 34 -2.43 13.80 20.05
C ARG A 34 -1.99 15.03 19.25
N GLY A 35 -2.89 16.01 19.07
CA GLY A 35 -2.62 17.23 18.32
C GLY A 35 -2.56 17.06 16.79
N ARG A 36 -2.83 15.88 16.26
CA ARG A 36 -2.73 15.60 14.83
C ARG A 36 -3.97 16.11 14.11
N LYS A 37 -3.76 16.81 12.97
CA LYS A 37 -4.86 17.32 12.16
C LYS A 37 -5.63 16.17 11.51
N GLN A 38 -6.94 16.18 11.67
CA GLN A 38 -7.87 15.17 11.15
C GLN A 38 -8.85 15.84 10.19
N TYR A 39 -9.42 15.06 9.28
CA TYR A 39 -10.29 15.55 8.22
C TYR A 39 -11.57 14.70 8.14
N ARG A 40 -12.68 15.35 7.79
CA ARG A 40 -13.91 14.70 7.32
C ARG A 40 -14.16 15.15 5.89
N TYR A 41 -14.24 14.22 4.98
CA TYR A 41 -14.47 14.49 3.57
C TYR A 41 -15.93 14.27 3.20
N HIS A 42 -16.37 14.93 2.14
CA HIS A 42 -17.69 14.68 1.57
C HIS A 42 -17.77 13.22 1.06
N PRO A 43 -18.91 12.51 1.28
CA PRO A 43 -19.01 11.11 0.82
C PRO A 43 -18.74 10.93 -0.67
N GLN A 44 -19.34 11.74 -1.54
CA GLN A 44 -19.13 11.66 -2.99
C GLN A 44 -17.65 11.85 -3.35
N TRP A 45 -16.97 12.82 -2.74
CA TRP A 45 -15.55 13.03 -2.99
C TRP A 45 -14.71 11.83 -2.54
N ALA A 46 -15.10 11.20 -1.44
CA ALA A 46 -14.42 9.99 -0.96
C ALA A 46 -14.60 8.83 -1.95
N GLU A 47 -15.81 8.66 -2.49
CA GLU A 47 -16.13 7.65 -3.50
C GLU A 47 -15.36 7.88 -4.80
N GLU A 48 -15.35 9.11 -5.32
CA GLU A 48 -14.62 9.49 -6.52
C GLU A 48 -13.12 9.23 -6.35
N ARG A 49 -12.55 9.68 -5.24
CA ARG A 49 -11.14 9.45 -4.93
C ARG A 49 -10.80 7.96 -4.83
N ASP A 50 -11.68 7.17 -4.24
CA ASP A 50 -11.45 5.74 -4.11
C ASP A 50 -11.60 5.04 -5.49
N GLY A 51 -12.50 5.53 -6.35
CA GLY A 51 -12.61 5.08 -7.73
C GLY A 51 -11.32 5.34 -8.52
N VAL A 52 -10.84 6.58 -8.52
CA VAL A 52 -9.58 6.96 -9.17
C VAL A 52 -8.40 6.13 -8.64
N LYS A 53 -8.37 5.90 -7.34
CA LYS A 53 -7.32 5.11 -6.70
C LYS A 53 -7.29 3.67 -7.22
N TYR A 54 -8.45 3.05 -7.41
CA TYR A 54 -8.49 1.66 -7.88
C TYR A 54 -8.31 1.56 -9.40
N SER A 55 -8.81 2.52 -10.17
CA SER A 55 -8.55 2.57 -11.61
C SER A 55 -7.06 2.76 -11.93
N SER A 56 -6.30 3.43 -11.04
CA SER A 56 -4.86 3.56 -11.23
C SER A 56 -4.07 2.31 -10.83
N LEU A 57 -4.72 1.30 -10.23
CA LEU A 57 -4.00 0.14 -9.71
C LEU A 57 -3.49 -0.78 -10.83
N VAL A 58 -4.25 -0.90 -11.91
CA VAL A 58 -3.82 -1.65 -13.10
C VAL A 58 -2.58 -0.98 -13.72
N ALA A 59 -2.65 0.34 -13.94
CA ALA A 59 -1.52 1.11 -14.47
C ALA A 59 -0.29 1.02 -13.55
N PHE A 60 -0.49 1.05 -12.24
CA PHE A 60 0.60 0.84 -11.27
C PHE A 60 1.24 -0.55 -11.46
N ALA A 61 0.43 -1.60 -11.55
CA ALA A 61 0.94 -2.97 -11.72
C ALA A 61 1.71 -3.12 -13.04
N GLU A 62 1.26 -2.46 -14.10
CA GLU A 62 1.95 -2.42 -15.40
C GLU A 62 3.30 -1.69 -15.32
N SER A 63 3.44 -0.72 -14.42
CA SER A 63 4.72 0.00 -14.23
C SER A 63 5.74 -0.78 -13.39
N LEU A 64 5.32 -1.81 -12.63
CA LEU A 64 6.19 -2.53 -11.71
C LEU A 64 7.42 -3.18 -12.38
N PRO A 65 7.32 -3.80 -13.57
CA PRO A 65 8.50 -4.37 -14.22
C PRO A 65 9.61 -3.35 -14.46
N GLU A 66 9.26 -2.19 -14.97
CA GLU A 66 10.23 -1.12 -15.24
C GLU A 66 10.77 -0.55 -13.92
N LEU A 67 9.89 -0.30 -12.96
CA LEU A 67 10.29 0.21 -11.65
C LEU A 67 11.27 -0.77 -10.97
N ARG A 68 11.02 -2.07 -11.02
CA ARG A 68 11.91 -3.10 -10.46
C ARG A 68 13.23 -3.18 -11.21
N ARG A 69 13.20 -3.06 -12.55
CA ARG A 69 14.40 -3.04 -13.38
C ARG A 69 15.29 -1.84 -13.01
N GLN A 70 14.68 -0.67 -12.84
CA GLN A 70 15.41 0.55 -12.45
C GLN A 70 15.99 0.41 -11.03
N ILE A 71 15.21 -0.10 -10.09
CA ILE A 71 15.70 -0.37 -8.72
C ILE A 71 16.91 -1.33 -8.78
N ASP A 72 16.84 -2.39 -9.56
CA ASP A 72 17.94 -3.33 -9.70
C ASP A 72 19.20 -2.65 -10.30
N ALA A 73 19.02 -1.76 -11.27
CA ALA A 73 20.13 -1.00 -11.85
C ALA A 73 20.75 -0.07 -10.80
N ASP A 74 19.93 0.67 -10.05
CA ASP A 74 20.40 1.61 -9.04
C ASP A 74 21.09 0.89 -7.87
N LEU A 75 20.63 -0.30 -7.51
CA LEU A 75 21.26 -1.12 -6.46
C LEU A 75 22.65 -1.62 -6.85
N ARG A 76 23.00 -1.61 -8.15
CA ARG A 76 24.34 -1.99 -8.63
C ARG A 76 25.33 -0.83 -8.63
N ARG A 77 24.89 0.41 -8.51
CA ARG A 77 25.77 1.59 -8.50
C ARG A 77 26.69 1.59 -7.30
N HIS A 78 27.89 2.11 -7.48
CA HIS A 78 28.84 2.32 -6.39
C HIS A 78 28.54 3.64 -5.66
N GLY A 79 28.83 3.68 -4.37
CA GLY A 79 28.56 4.84 -3.52
C GLY A 79 27.24 4.69 -2.76
N LEU A 80 26.82 5.77 -2.10
CA LEU A 80 25.61 5.82 -1.28
C LEU A 80 24.69 6.98 -1.69
N PRO A 81 24.22 7.01 -2.95
CA PRO A 81 23.26 8.04 -3.34
C PRO A 81 21.88 7.79 -2.74
N LEU A 82 21.00 8.77 -2.86
CA LEU A 82 19.62 8.71 -2.34
C LEU A 82 18.89 7.43 -2.79
N GLU A 83 19.17 6.96 -3.97
CA GLU A 83 18.49 5.82 -4.61
C GLU A 83 18.80 4.48 -3.94
N ARG A 84 19.75 4.39 -2.98
CA ARG A 84 20.28 3.15 -2.42
C ARG A 84 19.94 2.88 -0.97
N UNK A 85 19.18 3.43 -0.19
CA UNK A 85 18.97 3.28 1.18
C UNK A 85 18.35 2.10 1.70
N UNK A 86 18.79 1.33 2.78
CA UNK A 86 18.19 0.43 3.61
C UNK A 86 18.70 -0.40 4.60
N UNK A 87 18.73 -1.19 5.74
CA UNK A 87 18.67 -1.57 6.98
C UNK A 87 19.52 -2.50 7.65
N ASP A 88 19.26 -3.62 8.70
CA ASP A 88 20.31 -4.22 9.56
C ASP A 88 20.67 -5.66 9.21
N ILE A 89 21.89 -6.08 9.50
CA ILE A 89 22.49 -7.11 8.68
C ILE A 89 23.26 -8.18 9.44
N ASN A 90 22.92 -9.44 9.17
CA ASN A 90 23.81 -10.57 9.45
C ASN A 90 23.93 -11.42 8.18
N GLY A 91 25.09 -11.34 7.52
CA GLY A 91 25.28 -11.99 6.22
C GLY A 91 24.38 -11.38 5.15
N SER A 92 23.45 -12.17 4.61
CA SER A 92 22.43 -11.73 3.67
C SER A 92 21.07 -11.45 4.32
N SER A 93 20.98 -11.64 5.63
CA SER A 93 19.73 -11.48 6.37
C SER A 93 19.65 -10.11 7.04
N LEU A 94 18.55 -9.43 6.79
CA LEU A 94 18.23 -8.14 7.37
C LEU A 94 17.08 -8.34 8.36
N ARG A 95 17.24 -7.82 9.56
CA ARG A 95 16.17 -7.83 10.57
C ARG A 95 15.86 -6.40 10.97
N PHE A 96 14.61 -6.05 10.89
CA PHE A 96 14.11 -4.74 11.30
C PHE A 96 13.26 -4.91 12.55
N ALA A 97 13.52 -4.12 13.57
CA ALA A 97 12.69 -4.04 14.76
C ALA A 97 12.40 -2.56 15.02
N PHE A 98 11.14 -2.18 14.99
CA PHE A 98 10.76 -0.78 15.18
C PHE A 98 9.32 -0.67 15.68
N LYS A 99 9.04 0.46 16.32
CA LYS A 99 7.67 0.82 16.72
C LYS A 99 7.02 1.62 15.58
N GLY A 100 5.99 1.04 14.99
CA GLY A 100 5.21 1.68 13.94
C GLY A 100 4.04 2.49 14.48
N LYS A 101 3.09 2.78 13.60
CA LYS A 101 1.88 3.54 13.94
C LYS A 101 1.15 2.90 15.12
N SER A 102 0.68 3.73 16.04
CA SER A 102 -0.05 3.32 17.25
C SER A 102 0.77 2.47 18.23
N GLY A 103 2.11 2.54 18.16
CA GLY A 103 3.00 1.83 19.07
C GLY A 103 3.17 0.35 18.75
N LYS A 104 2.60 -0.15 17.65
CA LYS A 104 2.72 -1.55 17.26
C LYS A 104 4.17 -1.89 16.95
N GLU A 105 4.70 -2.91 17.62
CA GLU A 105 6.05 -3.41 17.36
C GLU A 105 6.06 -4.26 16.08
N TRP A 106 7.04 -3.99 15.25
CA TRP A 106 7.28 -4.72 14.02
C TRP A 106 8.62 -5.42 14.10
N LYS A 107 8.62 -6.68 13.73
CA LYS A 107 9.84 -7.48 13.55
C LYS A 107 9.75 -8.08 12.15
N LEU A 108 10.57 -7.56 11.24
CA LEU A 108 10.57 -7.98 9.84
C LEU A 108 11.92 -8.61 9.52
N ARG A 109 11.90 -9.62 8.67
CA ARG A 109 13.11 -10.25 8.15
C ARG A 109 13.07 -10.25 6.63
N LEU A 110 14.16 -9.80 6.05
CA LEU A 110 14.39 -9.82 4.60
C LEU A 110 15.72 -10.54 4.35
N VAL A 111 15.76 -11.41 3.38
CA VAL A 111 16.99 -12.09 2.97
C VAL A 111 17.33 -11.63 1.55
N ASP A 112 18.29 -10.72 1.45
CA ASP A 112 18.78 -10.19 0.17
C ASP A 112 20.21 -9.68 0.37
N ARG A 113 21.15 -10.34 -0.30
CA ARG A 113 22.58 -10.04 -0.15
C ARG A 113 22.95 -8.65 -0.65
N ARG A 114 22.26 -8.15 -1.68
CA ARG A 114 22.52 -6.82 -2.25
C ARG A 114 22.06 -5.73 -1.28
N ILE A 115 20.82 -5.86 -0.81
CA ILE A 115 20.24 -4.91 0.15
C ILE A 115 21.03 -4.96 1.46
N ALA A 116 21.42 -6.15 1.92
CA ALA A 116 22.24 -6.31 3.13
C ALA A 116 23.57 -5.55 3.03
N ARG A 117 24.24 -5.58 1.86
CA ARG A 117 25.49 -4.86 1.64
C ARG A 117 25.29 -3.35 1.71
N ILE A 118 24.22 -2.85 1.07
CA ILE A 118 23.90 -1.41 1.06
C ILE A 118 23.63 -0.91 2.47
N VAL A 119 22.86 -1.67 3.23
CA VAL A 119 22.49 -1.30 4.59
C VAL A 119 23.71 -1.30 5.53
N ARG A 120 24.61 -2.27 5.36
CA ARG A 120 25.86 -2.27 6.14
C ARG A 120 26.64 -0.97 5.88
N GLY A 121 26.78 -0.58 4.60
CA GLY A 121 27.42 0.69 4.26
C GLY A 121 26.68 1.91 4.84
N ALA A 122 25.36 1.84 4.97
CA ALA A 122 24.60 2.94 5.57
C ALA A 122 24.79 2.99 7.11
N GLN A 123 24.97 1.85 7.76
CA GLN A 123 25.25 1.80 9.20
C GLN A 123 26.61 2.42 9.55
N ASP A 124 27.57 2.33 8.64
CA ASP A 124 28.91 2.89 8.85
C ASP A 124 28.94 4.44 8.78
N LEU A 125 27.87 5.06 8.29
CA LEU A 125 27.76 6.52 8.27
C LEU A 125 27.45 7.04 9.67
N PRO A 126 28.24 7.99 10.19
CA PRO A 126 27.96 8.54 11.51
C PRO A 126 26.63 9.29 11.55
N GLY A 127 25.90 9.17 12.64
CA GLY A 127 24.60 9.80 12.87
C GLY A 127 23.57 8.86 13.44
N GLN A 128 22.48 9.41 13.94
CA GLN A 128 21.40 8.65 14.60
C GLN A 128 20.39 8.02 13.61
N LYS A 129 20.46 8.41 12.34
CA LYS A 129 19.50 7.96 11.32
C LYS A 129 20.11 6.87 10.45
N LEU A 130 19.51 5.68 10.45
CA LEU A 130 19.99 4.59 9.60
C LEU A 130 19.84 4.93 8.11
N PHE A 131 18.68 5.47 7.73
CA PHE A 131 18.40 5.80 6.33
C PHE A 131 18.80 7.25 6.07
N GLN A 132 20.00 7.44 5.55
CA GLN A 132 20.57 8.75 5.23
C GLN A 132 21.48 8.63 4.00
N TYR A 133 21.72 9.75 3.36
CA TYR A 133 22.61 9.86 2.20
C TYR A 133 23.48 11.11 2.34
N LEU A 134 24.54 11.16 1.54
CA LEU A 134 25.35 12.36 1.39
C LEU A 134 24.89 13.09 0.14
N ASP A 135 24.50 14.36 0.30
CA ASP A 135 24.16 15.19 -0.85
C ASP A 135 25.43 15.70 -1.55
N GLU A 136 25.26 16.53 -2.56
CA GLU A 136 26.36 17.06 -3.37
C GLU A 136 27.41 17.84 -2.52
N ASP A 137 26.96 18.49 -1.47
CA ASP A 137 27.80 19.23 -0.52
C ASP A 137 28.44 18.32 0.54
N ARG A 138 28.27 17.01 0.42
CA ARG A 138 28.67 16.01 1.42
C ARG A 138 27.95 16.16 2.77
N SER A 139 26.86 16.93 2.80
CA SER A 139 26.00 17.04 3.98
C SER A 139 25.14 15.79 4.13
N ARG A 140 24.97 15.32 5.36
CA ARG A 140 24.13 14.16 5.65
C ARG A 140 22.66 14.56 5.68
N ARG A 141 21.86 13.87 4.87
CA ARG A 141 20.41 14.08 4.79
C ARG A 141 19.68 12.78 5.12
N PRO A 142 18.67 12.83 5.99
CA PRO A 142 17.85 11.65 6.22
C PRO A 142 16.91 11.41 5.05
N ILE A 143 16.75 10.15 4.64
CA ILE A 143 15.76 9.77 3.63
C ILE A 143 14.37 9.84 4.28
N ARG A 144 13.46 10.55 3.63
CA ARG A 144 12.08 10.75 4.08
C ARG A 144 11.09 10.06 3.14
N SER A 145 9.85 9.93 3.58
CA SER A 145 8.78 9.34 2.76
C SER A 145 8.59 10.10 1.44
N ASP A 146 8.83 11.41 1.44
CA ASP A 146 8.69 12.22 0.23
C ASP A 146 9.80 11.90 -0.79
N ASP A 147 11.01 11.58 -0.33
CA ASP A 147 12.09 11.15 -1.20
C ASP A 147 11.77 9.82 -1.87
N VAL A 148 11.25 8.87 -1.09
CA VAL A 148 10.82 7.55 -1.61
C VAL A 148 9.69 7.74 -2.64
N ASN A 149 8.70 8.56 -2.32
CA ASN A 149 7.57 8.78 -3.23
C ASN A 149 8.00 9.55 -4.49
N ARG A 150 8.96 10.49 -4.37
CA ARG A 150 9.53 11.18 -5.52
C ARG A 150 10.22 10.18 -6.46
N TYR A 151 11.07 9.32 -5.92
CA TYR A 151 11.75 8.27 -6.69
C TYR A 151 10.76 7.37 -7.43
N ILE A 152 9.69 6.95 -6.73
CA ILE A 152 8.65 6.10 -7.35
C ILE A 152 8.01 6.83 -8.53
N ARG A 153 7.64 8.11 -8.37
CA ARG A 153 7.00 8.89 -9.44
C ARG A 153 7.93 9.08 -10.64
N GLU A 154 9.17 9.45 -10.38
CA GLU A 154 10.16 9.69 -11.44
C GLU A 154 10.44 8.41 -12.23
N THR A 155 10.56 7.29 -11.53
CA THR A 155 10.88 6.00 -12.17
C THR A 155 9.68 5.40 -12.90
N ALA A 156 8.49 5.50 -12.32
CA ALA A 156 7.27 4.94 -12.92
C ALA A 156 6.65 5.85 -13.99
N GLY A 157 7.06 7.12 -14.06
CA GLY A 157 6.53 8.07 -15.02
C GLY A 157 5.09 8.50 -14.75
N ALA A 158 4.58 8.30 -13.52
CA ALA A 158 3.20 8.61 -13.15
C ALA A 158 3.10 8.89 -11.64
N ASP A 159 1.99 9.49 -11.21
CA ASP A 159 1.80 9.90 -9.80
C ASP A 159 1.52 8.69 -8.89
N PHE A 160 2.48 7.79 -8.79
CA PHE A 160 2.43 6.66 -7.87
C PHE A 160 3.20 6.95 -6.59
N SER A 161 2.94 6.14 -5.57
CA SER A 161 3.56 6.29 -4.25
C SER A 161 3.69 4.92 -3.57
N SER A 162 4.42 4.88 -2.47
CA SER A 162 4.56 3.67 -1.63
C SER A 162 3.22 3.08 -1.19
N LYS A 163 2.15 3.88 -1.16
CA LYS A 163 0.81 3.41 -0.83
C LYS A 163 0.26 2.45 -1.89
N HIS A 164 0.60 2.64 -3.17
CA HIS A 164 0.16 1.75 -4.26
C HIS A 164 0.69 0.33 -4.06
N PHE A 165 1.93 0.17 -3.59
CA PHE A 165 2.49 -1.15 -3.26
C PHE A 165 1.64 -1.86 -2.20
N ARG A 166 1.14 -1.13 -1.19
CA ARG A 166 0.31 -1.72 -0.14
C ARG A 166 -1.05 -2.13 -0.69
N THR A 167 -1.63 -1.31 -1.56
CA THR A 167 -2.91 -1.64 -2.22
C THR A 167 -2.74 -2.83 -3.15
N TRP A 168 -1.68 -2.84 -3.95
CA TRP A 168 -1.37 -3.95 -4.86
C TRP A 168 -1.16 -5.25 -4.09
N GLY A 169 -0.26 -5.26 -3.12
CA GLY A 169 0.01 -6.45 -2.30
C GLY A 169 -1.21 -6.93 -1.51
N GLY A 170 -2.01 -6.00 -1.00
CA GLY A 170 -3.26 -6.35 -0.30
C GLY A 170 -4.29 -6.97 -1.23
N THR A 171 -4.40 -6.45 -2.46
CA THR A 171 -5.32 -6.97 -3.48
C THR A 171 -4.92 -8.38 -3.91
N ILE A 172 -3.63 -8.60 -4.22
CA ILE A 172 -3.11 -9.93 -4.60
C ILE A 172 -3.38 -10.93 -3.48
N HIS A 173 -2.98 -10.57 -2.27
CA HIS A 173 -3.13 -11.50 -1.13
C HIS A 173 -4.59 -11.83 -0.85
N ALA A 174 -5.49 -10.83 -0.96
CA ALA A 174 -6.94 -11.08 -0.83
C ALA A 174 -7.45 -11.99 -1.94
N ALA A 175 -7.10 -11.70 -3.20
CA ALA A 175 -7.55 -12.50 -4.35
C ALA A 175 -7.08 -13.97 -4.22
N SER A 176 -5.82 -14.17 -3.84
CA SER A 176 -5.25 -15.51 -3.63
C SER A 176 -5.97 -16.27 -2.50
N LEU A 177 -6.24 -15.59 -1.37
CA LEU A 177 -6.94 -16.21 -0.25
C LEU A 177 -8.39 -16.54 -0.61
N PHE A 178 -9.09 -15.64 -1.29
CA PHE A 178 -10.47 -15.88 -1.71
C PHE A 178 -10.55 -17.02 -2.74
N ALA A 179 -9.59 -17.13 -3.64
CA ALA A 179 -9.54 -18.21 -4.62
C ALA A 179 -9.36 -19.59 -3.96
N GLN A 180 -8.78 -19.63 -2.75
CA GLN A 180 -8.57 -20.86 -1.99
C GLN A 180 -9.69 -21.13 -0.97
N THR A 181 -10.70 -20.25 -0.92
CA THR A 181 -11.72 -20.30 0.12
C THR A 181 -13.08 -20.62 -0.50
N GLU A 182 -13.68 -21.72 -0.07
CA GLU A 182 -15.01 -22.11 -0.50
C GLU A 182 -16.03 -21.02 -0.15
N ARG A 183 -16.92 -20.72 -1.09
CA ARG A 183 -17.97 -19.73 -0.91
C ARG A 183 -19.19 -20.41 -0.31
N PRO A 184 -19.59 -20.07 0.93
CA PRO A 184 -20.79 -20.65 1.52
C PRO A 184 -22.07 -20.12 0.85
N GLU A 185 -23.16 -20.85 0.96
CA GLU A 185 -24.46 -20.41 0.45
C GLU A 185 -25.05 -19.29 1.30
N SER A 186 -24.91 -19.39 2.61
CA SER A 186 -25.49 -18.43 3.57
C SER A 186 -24.74 -17.10 3.55
N GLN A 187 -25.45 -16.00 3.38
CA GLN A 187 -24.89 -14.64 3.42
C GLN A 187 -24.17 -14.35 4.75
N ALA A 188 -24.70 -14.85 5.87
CA ALA A 188 -24.07 -14.66 7.18
C ALA A 188 -22.70 -15.35 7.24
N GLN A 189 -22.61 -16.57 6.68
CA GLN A 189 -21.36 -17.31 6.59
C GLN A 189 -20.39 -16.64 5.60
N GLN A 190 -20.89 -16.18 4.44
CA GLN A 190 -20.06 -15.42 3.47
C GLN A 190 -19.43 -14.21 4.14
N LYS A 191 -20.19 -13.45 4.93
CA LYS A 191 -19.69 -12.28 5.67
C LYS A 191 -18.59 -12.67 6.67
N ARG A 192 -18.75 -13.80 7.37
CA ARG A 192 -17.74 -14.32 8.31
C ARG A 192 -16.46 -14.70 7.56
N VAL A 193 -16.59 -15.44 6.47
CA VAL A 193 -15.44 -15.85 5.63
C VAL A 193 -14.72 -14.62 5.09
N MET A 194 -15.47 -13.67 4.52
CA MET A 194 -14.91 -12.42 4.00
C MET A 194 -14.12 -11.67 5.07
N ASN A 195 -14.69 -11.55 6.26
CA ASN A 195 -14.00 -10.87 7.38
C ASN A 195 -12.71 -11.63 7.76
N GLY A 196 -12.73 -12.96 7.77
CA GLY A 196 -11.54 -13.76 8.05
C GLY A 196 -10.43 -13.57 7.02
N VAL A 197 -10.77 -13.48 5.74
CA VAL A 197 -9.79 -13.18 4.69
C VAL A 197 -9.21 -11.77 4.90
N ILE A 198 -10.08 -10.78 5.14
CA ILE A 198 -9.63 -9.40 5.37
C ILE A 198 -8.72 -9.31 6.61
N ASP A 199 -9.01 -10.09 7.66
CA ASP A 199 -8.16 -10.11 8.86
C ASP A 199 -6.74 -10.62 8.55
N LYS A 200 -6.60 -11.65 7.72
CA LYS A 200 -5.28 -12.14 7.29
C LYS A 200 -4.51 -11.06 6.51
N VAL A 201 -5.19 -10.36 5.60
CA VAL A 201 -4.59 -9.24 4.88
C VAL A 201 -4.21 -8.11 5.85
N ALA A 202 -5.09 -7.80 6.79
CA ALA A 202 -4.88 -6.73 7.77
C ALA A 202 -3.68 -7.04 8.68
N GLU A 203 -3.55 -8.28 9.10
CA GLU A 203 -2.39 -8.74 9.89
C GLU A 203 -1.09 -8.53 9.12
N ARG A 204 -1.04 -8.99 7.85
CA ARG A 204 0.14 -8.85 7.00
C ARG A 204 0.52 -7.40 6.75
N LEU A 205 -0.48 -6.51 6.55
CA LEU A 205 -0.26 -5.08 6.29
C LEU A 205 -0.11 -4.25 7.58
N GLY A 206 -0.38 -4.84 8.75
CA GLY A 206 -0.31 -4.14 10.03
C GLY A 206 -1.39 -3.08 10.18
N ASN A 207 -2.59 -3.35 9.67
CA ASN A 207 -3.72 -2.41 9.71
C ASN A 207 -4.93 -3.05 10.40
N THR A 208 -6.00 -2.30 10.52
CA THR A 208 -7.28 -2.84 10.99
C THR A 208 -8.07 -3.40 9.80
N ARG A 209 -9.00 -4.31 10.08
CA ARG A 209 -9.93 -4.87 9.08
C ARG A 209 -10.61 -3.74 8.27
N ALA A 210 -11.15 -2.74 8.97
CA ALA A 210 -11.87 -1.63 8.34
C ALA A 210 -10.98 -0.84 7.36
N ILE A 211 -9.74 -0.58 7.74
CA ILE A 211 -8.77 0.12 6.88
C ILE A 211 -8.39 -0.73 5.67
N CYS A 212 -8.14 -2.03 5.88
CA CYS A 212 -7.77 -2.91 4.76
C CYS A 212 -8.90 -3.04 3.75
N ARG A 213 -10.13 -3.29 4.23
CA ARG A 213 -11.31 -3.40 3.37
C ARG A 213 -11.51 -2.14 2.51
N ARG A 214 -11.38 -0.95 3.12
CA ARG A 214 -11.64 0.32 2.43
C ARG A 214 -10.46 0.79 1.57
N CYS A 215 -9.22 0.51 2.01
CA CYS A 215 -8.07 1.23 1.45
C CYS A 215 -7.05 0.35 0.72
N TYR A 216 -7.05 -0.96 0.95
CA TYR A 216 -5.93 -1.78 0.48
C TYR A 216 -6.33 -3.04 -0.28
N ILE A 217 -7.63 -3.24 -0.51
CA ILE A 217 -8.12 -4.38 -1.31
C ILE A 217 -9.05 -3.82 -2.38
N HIS A 218 -8.82 -4.18 -3.64
CA HIS A 218 -9.64 -3.74 -4.76
C HIS A 218 -11.07 -4.25 -4.59
N PRO A 219 -12.11 -3.40 -4.75
CA PRO A 219 -13.50 -3.81 -4.55
C PRO A 219 -13.93 -5.01 -5.40
N GLN A 220 -13.45 -5.08 -6.64
CA GLN A 220 -13.78 -6.19 -7.55
C GLN A 220 -13.49 -7.56 -6.95
N VAL A 221 -12.49 -7.68 -6.06
CA VAL A 221 -12.17 -8.94 -5.39
C VAL A 221 -13.35 -9.40 -4.53
N PHE A 222 -13.97 -8.48 -3.80
CA PHE A 222 -15.14 -8.77 -2.95
C PHE A 222 -16.37 -9.08 -3.80
N GLU A 223 -16.60 -8.30 -4.84
CA GLU A 223 -17.76 -8.44 -5.73
C GLU A 223 -17.71 -9.78 -6.45
N ALA A 224 -16.62 -10.07 -7.15
CA ALA A 224 -16.48 -11.31 -7.91
C ALA A 224 -16.59 -12.55 -6.99
N TRP A 225 -15.99 -12.48 -5.79
CA TRP A 225 -16.11 -13.61 -4.84
C TRP A 225 -17.55 -13.75 -4.32
N SER A 226 -18.20 -12.65 -3.95
CA SER A 226 -19.57 -12.68 -3.41
C SER A 226 -20.58 -13.20 -4.44
N GLU A 227 -20.33 -12.94 -5.71
CA GLU A 227 -21.15 -13.40 -6.83
C GLU A 227 -20.76 -14.80 -7.32
N GLY A 228 -19.68 -15.37 -6.78
CA GLY A 228 -19.21 -16.71 -7.17
C GLY A 228 -18.44 -16.77 -8.47
N ARG A 229 -18.07 -15.59 -9.03
CA ARG A 229 -17.37 -15.49 -10.33
C ARG A 229 -15.85 -15.57 -10.24
N LEU A 230 -15.28 -15.24 -9.07
CA LEU A 230 -13.84 -15.01 -8.93
C LEU A 230 -13.01 -16.21 -9.45
N LEU A 231 -13.38 -17.42 -9.05
CA LEU A 231 -12.62 -18.63 -9.43
C LEU A 231 -12.63 -18.87 -10.94
N SER A 232 -13.81 -18.77 -11.58
CA SER A 232 -13.94 -18.99 -13.02
C SER A 232 -13.20 -17.90 -13.81
N GLU A 233 -13.36 -16.66 -13.40
CA GLU A 233 -12.69 -15.51 -14.06
C GLU A 233 -11.16 -15.60 -13.92
N MET A 234 -10.65 -15.96 -12.74
CA MET A 234 -9.21 -16.14 -12.55
C MET A 234 -8.70 -17.36 -13.33
N ALA A 235 -9.48 -18.44 -13.43
CA ALA A 235 -9.13 -19.58 -14.26
C ALA A 235 -9.02 -19.18 -15.75
N ASP A 236 -9.96 -18.37 -16.24
CA ASP A 236 -9.92 -17.86 -17.61
C ASP A 236 -8.74 -16.91 -17.85
N ALA A 237 -8.44 -16.04 -16.90
CA ALA A 237 -7.25 -15.18 -16.95
C ALA A 237 -5.95 -16.01 -16.96
N ASN A 238 -5.96 -17.16 -16.27
CA ASN A 238 -4.81 -18.07 -16.22
C ASN A 238 -4.59 -18.84 -17.53
N LYS A 239 -5.64 -19.13 -18.29
CA LYS A 239 -5.52 -19.79 -19.61
C LYS A 239 -4.65 -18.97 -20.56
N ARG A 240 -4.61 -17.66 -20.41
CA ARG A 240 -3.80 -16.74 -21.21
C ARG A 240 -2.37 -16.64 -20.68
N LYS A 241 -1.78 -17.76 -20.26
CA LYS A 241 -0.45 -17.81 -19.62
C LYS A 241 0.64 -17.16 -20.49
N ARG A 242 0.91 -15.92 -20.23
CA ARG A 242 2.17 -15.26 -20.61
C ARG A 242 2.81 -14.74 -19.33
N SER A 243 4.00 -15.21 -19.05
CA SER A 243 4.79 -14.63 -17.98
C SER A 243 5.04 -13.14 -18.32
N ILE A 244 4.92 -12.29 -17.33
CA ILE A 244 5.24 -10.87 -17.48
C ILE A 244 6.56 -10.67 -16.72
N ALA A 245 7.63 -10.41 -17.46
CA ALA A 245 8.95 -10.22 -16.86
C ALA A 245 8.85 -9.12 -15.78
N GLY A 246 9.37 -9.41 -14.59
CA GLY A 246 9.32 -8.47 -13.47
C GLY A 246 8.07 -8.56 -12.59
N LEU A 247 7.13 -9.46 -12.92
CA LEU A 247 6.00 -9.83 -12.04
C LEU A 247 6.09 -11.31 -11.69
N ASP A 248 5.66 -11.68 -10.50
CA ASP A 248 5.49 -13.10 -10.18
C ASP A 248 4.17 -13.63 -10.76
N ASP A 249 3.94 -14.93 -10.66
CA ASP A 249 2.78 -15.59 -11.28
C ASP A 249 1.45 -15.11 -10.69
N GLU A 250 1.40 -14.84 -9.37
CA GLU A 250 0.19 -14.30 -8.72
C GLU A 250 -0.08 -12.87 -9.17
N GLU A 251 0.95 -12.04 -9.25
CA GLU A 251 0.86 -10.66 -9.74
C GLU A 251 0.36 -10.62 -11.18
N ALA A 252 0.96 -11.44 -12.03
CA ALA A 252 0.59 -11.50 -13.46
C ALA A 252 -0.86 -11.99 -13.63
N LEU A 253 -1.29 -12.95 -12.82
CA LEU A 253 -2.67 -13.47 -12.85
C LEU A 253 -3.67 -12.39 -12.44
N VAL A 254 -3.43 -11.74 -11.29
CA VAL A 254 -4.34 -10.70 -10.77
C VAL A 254 -4.38 -9.50 -11.73
N LEU A 255 -3.25 -9.13 -12.32
CA LEU A 255 -3.23 -8.04 -13.32
C LEU A 255 -4.09 -8.38 -14.53
N ARG A 256 -3.93 -9.59 -15.10
CA ARG A 256 -4.75 -10.01 -16.25
C ARG A 256 -6.24 -10.05 -15.90
N TRP A 257 -6.56 -10.55 -14.71
CA TRP A 257 -7.93 -10.62 -14.24
C TRP A 257 -8.54 -9.23 -14.08
N LEU A 258 -7.84 -8.29 -13.44
CA LEU A 258 -8.34 -6.91 -13.25
C LEU A 258 -8.53 -6.20 -14.61
N LYS A 259 -7.61 -6.37 -15.55
CA LYS A 259 -7.74 -5.77 -16.90
C LYS A 259 -8.99 -6.28 -17.62
N ALA A 260 -9.34 -7.55 -17.42
CA ALA A 260 -10.55 -8.10 -18.01
C ALA A 260 -11.85 -7.54 -17.38
N GLN A 261 -11.77 -6.97 -16.18
CA GLN A 261 -12.92 -6.30 -15.54
C GLN A 261 -13.11 -4.85 -16.05
N GLU A 262 -12.08 -4.25 -16.62
CA GLU A 262 -12.14 -2.88 -17.13
C GLU A 262 -12.61 -2.83 -18.61
N SER A 263 -12.64 -4.00 -19.29
CA SER A 263 -13.05 -4.14 -20.69
C SER A 263 -14.56 -4.31 -20.85
#